data_1072544a76f65ba991121b0e7173f653
#
_entry.id   1072544a76f65ba991121b0e7173f653
#
_cell.length_a   1.000
_cell.length_b   1.000
_cell.length_c   1.000
_cell.angle_alpha   90.00
_cell.angle_beta   90.00
_cell.angle_gamma   90.00
#
_symmetry.space_group_name_H-M   'P 1'
#
loop_
_entity.id
_entity.type
_entity.pdbx_description
1 polymer ?
#
loop_
_entity_poly.entity_id
_entity_poly.type
_entity_poly.pdbx_seq_one_letter_code
_entity_poly.pdbx_strand_id
1 'polypeptide(L)'
;MIINDVDAHSVDAETSNGKLELAQMKFEDGSFETSNSKMSLHNLEFREGEFQTSNGKIDLMDLKPTESLSLKTSNSKINGTIIGSKEDFATDAKTSNASNNLDNRDSGSKELEVRTSNGDIEIAFVR
;
A
#
# COMPACT_ATOMS: atom_id res chain seq x y z
N MET A 1 15.91 -5.51 -1.40
CA MET A 1 15.82 -4.86 -2.72
C MET A 1 15.46 -3.40 -2.54
N ILE A 2 16.19 -2.53 -3.18
CA ILE A 2 15.96 -1.07 -3.11
C ILE A 2 15.73 -0.56 -4.52
N ILE A 3 14.61 0.12 -4.74
CA ILE A 3 14.28 0.73 -6.02
C ILE A 3 14.00 2.20 -5.76
N ASN A 4 14.70 3.07 -6.48
CA ASN A 4 14.68 4.50 -6.22
C ASN A 4 14.75 5.28 -7.52
N ASP A 5 14.03 6.40 -7.60
CA ASP A 5 14.06 7.31 -8.75
C ASP A 5 13.71 6.62 -10.08
N VAL A 6 12.60 5.89 -10.09
CA VAL A 6 12.16 5.18 -11.30
C VAL A 6 10.90 5.84 -11.86
N ASP A 7 10.90 6.02 -13.17
CA ASP A 7 9.73 6.47 -13.92
C ASP A 7 9.48 5.42 -15.01
N ALA A 8 8.38 4.69 -14.89
CA ALA A 8 8.10 3.55 -15.76
C ALA A 8 6.61 3.43 -16.04
N HIS A 9 6.26 2.72 -17.09
CA HIS A 9 4.86 2.43 -17.41
C HIS A 9 4.33 1.33 -16.49
N SER A 10 5.08 0.24 -16.33
CA SER A 10 4.71 -0.81 -15.40
C SER A 10 5.92 -1.34 -14.67
N VAL A 11 5.71 -1.75 -13.42
CA VAL A 11 6.77 -2.28 -12.57
C VAL A 11 6.25 -3.52 -11.89
N ASP A 12 7.07 -4.56 -11.87
CA ASP A 12 6.76 -5.81 -11.18
C ASP A 12 8.00 -6.24 -10.42
N ALA A 13 7.88 -6.34 -9.11
CA ALA A 13 9.01 -6.70 -8.26
C ALA A 13 8.56 -7.75 -7.23
N GLU A 14 9.38 -8.77 -7.07
CA GLU A 14 9.07 -9.87 -6.16
C GLU A 14 10.34 -10.33 -5.44
N THR A 15 10.23 -10.55 -4.14
CA THR A 15 11.33 -11.09 -3.35
C THR A 15 10.75 -12.02 -2.28
N SER A 16 11.48 -13.07 -1.92
CA SER A 16 10.99 -14.05 -0.94
C SER A 16 11.37 -13.68 0.49
N ASN A 17 12.62 -13.32 0.72
CA ASN A 17 13.13 -13.10 2.07
C ASN A 17 13.88 -11.77 2.23
N GLY A 18 13.87 -10.94 1.22
CA GLY A 18 14.56 -9.67 1.26
C GLY A 18 13.61 -8.52 1.49
N LYS A 19 14.08 -7.51 2.20
CA LYS A 19 13.35 -6.29 2.41
C LYS A 19 13.15 -5.56 1.08
N LEU A 20 11.98 -4.99 0.87
CA LEU A 20 11.67 -4.23 -0.33
C LEU A 20 11.50 -2.76 0.05
N GLU A 21 12.33 -1.90 -0.52
CA GLU A 21 12.26 -0.46 -0.30
C GLU A 21 12.07 0.26 -1.63
N LEU A 22 11.03 1.06 -1.70
CA LEU A 22 10.70 1.83 -2.89
C LEU A 22 10.63 3.31 -2.52
N ALA A 23 11.26 4.17 -3.31
CA ALA A 23 11.27 5.60 -3.03
C ALA A 23 11.26 6.39 -4.33
N GLN A 24 10.50 7.48 -4.35
CA GLN A 24 10.49 8.45 -5.45
C GLN A 24 10.26 7.78 -6.80
N MET A 25 9.20 6.99 -6.88
CA MET A 25 8.84 6.27 -8.10
C MET A 25 7.56 6.81 -8.70
N LYS A 26 7.48 6.74 -10.00
CA LYS A 26 6.29 7.09 -10.74
C LYS A 26 6.01 6.00 -11.78
N PHE A 27 4.82 5.45 -11.75
CA PHE A 27 4.43 4.39 -12.68
C PHE A 27 2.91 4.40 -12.88
N GLU A 28 2.44 3.74 -13.93
CA GLU A 28 1.00 3.58 -14.13
C GLU A 28 0.49 2.34 -13.42
N ASP A 29 1.12 1.19 -13.65
CA ASP A 29 0.72 -0.06 -13.03
C ASP A 29 1.91 -0.68 -12.31
N GLY A 30 1.72 -1.07 -11.05
CA GLY A 30 2.79 -1.69 -10.28
C GLY A 30 2.27 -2.85 -9.43
N SER A 31 3.08 -3.90 -9.35
CA SER A 31 2.81 -5.05 -8.50
C SER A 31 4.08 -5.40 -7.73
N PHE A 32 3.98 -5.43 -6.41
CA PHE A 32 5.12 -5.64 -5.54
C PHE A 32 4.77 -6.69 -4.50
N GLU A 33 5.61 -7.71 -4.38
CA GLU A 33 5.34 -8.82 -3.48
C GLU A 33 6.60 -9.26 -2.73
N THR A 34 6.45 -9.49 -1.44
CA THR A 34 7.49 -10.14 -0.63
C THR A 34 6.82 -11.13 0.31
N SER A 35 7.52 -12.17 0.71
CA SER A 35 6.92 -13.20 1.56
C SER A 35 7.19 -12.98 3.04
N ASN A 36 8.44 -12.71 3.43
CA ASN A 36 8.81 -12.71 4.84
C ASN A 36 9.49 -11.44 5.33
N SER A 37 9.36 -10.35 4.60
CA SER A 37 10.10 -9.14 4.94
C SER A 37 9.26 -7.90 4.82
N LYS A 38 9.75 -6.83 5.43
CA LYS A 38 9.12 -5.53 5.45
C LYS A 38 9.12 -4.87 4.07
N MET A 39 8.04 -4.18 3.77
CA MET A 39 7.93 -3.37 2.58
C MET A 39 7.82 -1.90 3.00
N SER A 40 8.73 -1.06 2.52
CA SER A 40 8.76 0.37 2.82
C SER A 40 8.53 1.17 1.54
N LEU A 41 7.53 2.04 1.55
CA LEU A 41 7.11 2.78 0.38
C LEU A 41 7.12 4.27 0.70
N HIS A 42 7.88 5.06 -0.08
CA HIS A 42 8.06 6.49 0.14
C HIS A 42 7.86 7.27 -1.16
N ASN A 43 6.97 8.26 -1.14
CA ASN A 43 6.80 9.21 -2.25
C ASN A 43 6.55 8.51 -3.58
N LEU A 44 5.58 7.61 -3.60
CA LEU A 44 5.19 6.91 -4.81
C LEU A 44 3.98 7.57 -5.44
N GLU A 45 4.02 7.77 -6.74
CA GLU A 45 2.87 8.26 -7.51
C GLU A 45 2.55 7.23 -8.57
N PHE A 46 1.29 6.79 -8.64
CA PHE A 46 0.90 5.73 -9.55
C PHE A 46 -0.61 5.76 -9.82
N ARG A 47 -1.00 5.12 -10.90
CA ARG A 47 -2.41 4.96 -11.24
C ARG A 47 -3.00 3.77 -10.50
N GLU A 48 -2.40 2.59 -10.65
CA GLU A 48 -2.82 1.39 -9.95
C GLU A 48 -1.61 0.72 -9.30
N GLY A 49 -1.71 0.44 -8.01
CA GLY A 49 -0.62 -0.21 -7.29
C GLY A 49 -1.14 -1.34 -6.42
N GLU A 50 -0.41 -2.45 -6.44
CA GLU A 50 -0.70 -3.60 -5.59
C GLU A 50 0.56 -3.95 -4.81
N PHE A 51 0.42 -4.02 -3.48
CA PHE A 51 1.52 -4.30 -2.57
C PHE A 51 1.10 -5.41 -1.63
N GLN A 52 1.87 -6.49 -1.63
CA GLN A 52 1.50 -7.68 -0.88
C GLN A 52 2.70 -8.29 -0.16
N THR A 53 2.49 -8.67 1.09
CA THR A 53 3.46 -9.45 1.84
C THR A 53 2.70 -10.45 2.72
N SER A 54 3.32 -11.57 3.04
CA SER A 54 2.69 -12.56 3.90
C SER A 54 2.99 -12.32 5.37
N ASN A 55 4.25 -12.09 5.72
CA ASN A 55 4.67 -11.98 7.12
C ASN A 55 5.43 -10.70 7.43
N GLY A 56 5.46 -9.77 6.52
CA GLY A 56 6.17 -8.52 6.71
C GLY A 56 5.23 -7.34 6.87
N LYS A 57 5.74 -6.31 7.50
CA LYS A 57 5.02 -5.06 7.71
C LYS A 57 5.04 -4.21 6.44
N ILE A 58 3.96 -3.49 6.18
CA ILE A 58 3.93 -2.51 5.10
C ILE A 58 3.88 -1.12 5.71
N ASP A 59 4.91 -0.32 5.44
CA ASP A 59 4.98 1.09 5.84
C ASP A 59 4.82 1.98 4.62
N LEU A 60 3.93 2.95 4.72
CA LEU A 60 3.64 3.89 3.64
C LEU A 60 4.02 5.30 4.08
N MET A 61 4.57 6.08 3.16
CA MET A 61 4.79 7.50 3.39
C MET A 61 4.51 8.27 2.11
N ASP A 62 3.47 9.10 2.14
CA ASP A 62 3.11 10.00 1.04
C ASP A 62 2.88 9.25 -0.28
N LEU A 63 2.06 8.20 -0.25
CA LEU A 63 1.63 7.52 -1.46
C LEU A 63 0.52 8.31 -2.14
N LYS A 64 0.60 8.43 -3.46
CA LYS A 64 -0.37 9.18 -4.24
C LYS A 64 -0.97 8.30 -5.34
N PRO A 65 -1.96 7.47 -5.02
CA PRO A 65 -2.66 6.70 -6.04
C PRO A 65 -3.64 7.61 -6.79
N THR A 66 -3.77 7.40 -8.09
CA THR A 66 -4.71 8.17 -8.89
C THR A 66 -5.96 7.38 -9.27
N GLU A 67 -5.92 6.06 -9.24
CA GLU A 67 -7.10 5.21 -9.47
C GLU A 67 -7.32 4.19 -8.37
N SER A 68 -6.32 3.35 -8.08
CA SER A 68 -6.50 2.30 -7.08
C SER A 68 -5.22 1.97 -6.32
N LEU A 69 -5.41 1.51 -5.11
CA LEU A 69 -4.32 1.06 -4.24
C LEU A 69 -4.79 -0.18 -3.50
N SER A 70 -4.01 -1.25 -3.58
CA SER A 70 -4.30 -2.49 -2.86
C SER A 70 -3.12 -2.83 -1.96
N LEU A 71 -3.39 -3.03 -0.67
CA LEU A 71 -2.39 -3.36 0.35
C LEU A 71 -2.84 -4.62 1.07
N LYS A 72 -2.00 -5.65 1.06
CA LYS A 72 -2.34 -6.93 1.68
C LYS A 72 -1.19 -7.50 2.47
N THR A 73 -1.46 -7.95 3.68
CA THR A 73 -0.53 -8.74 4.47
C THR A 73 -1.34 -9.74 5.31
N SER A 74 -0.72 -10.84 5.72
CA SER A 74 -1.42 -11.82 6.52
C SER A 74 -1.18 -11.65 8.02
N ASN A 75 0.06 -11.43 8.42
CA ASN A 75 0.43 -11.49 9.85
C ASN A 75 1.08 -10.24 10.40
N SER A 76 0.98 -9.14 9.71
CA SER A 76 1.67 -7.92 10.14
C SER A 76 0.83 -6.68 9.91
N LYS A 77 1.33 -5.58 10.45
CA LYS A 77 0.67 -4.29 10.46
C LYS A 77 0.86 -3.56 9.13
N ILE A 78 -0.17 -2.81 8.74
CA ILE A 78 -0.10 -1.86 7.63
C ILE A 78 -0.30 -0.48 8.22
N ASN A 79 0.69 0.42 8.06
CA ASN A 79 0.54 1.78 8.56
C ASN A 79 1.22 2.79 7.65
N GLY A 80 0.77 4.03 7.76
CA GLY A 80 1.40 5.12 7.02
C GLY A 80 0.45 6.22 6.61
N THR A 81 0.84 6.95 5.56
CA THR A 81 0.10 8.10 5.06
C THR A 81 -0.16 7.99 3.56
N ILE A 82 -1.32 8.46 3.15
CA ILE A 82 -1.73 8.52 1.75
C ILE A 82 -2.08 9.98 1.44
N ILE A 83 -1.56 10.50 0.35
CA ILE A 83 -1.85 11.87 -0.09
C ILE A 83 -3.23 11.89 -0.73
N GLY A 84 -4.12 12.72 -0.21
CA GLY A 84 -5.47 12.86 -0.70
C GLY A 84 -6.47 12.95 0.44
N SER A 85 -7.73 13.15 0.10
CA SER A 85 -8.81 13.19 1.07
C SER A 85 -9.45 11.82 1.19
N LYS A 86 -9.85 11.42 2.39
CA LYS A 86 -10.52 10.14 2.57
C LYS A 86 -11.83 10.05 1.77
N GLU A 87 -12.44 11.18 1.49
CA GLU A 87 -13.66 11.23 0.68
C GLU A 87 -13.41 10.90 -0.79
N ASP A 88 -12.17 10.97 -1.24
CA ASP A 88 -11.80 10.61 -2.62
C ASP A 88 -11.70 9.12 -2.84
N PHE A 89 -11.73 8.32 -1.77
CA PHE A 89 -11.50 6.88 -1.87
C PHE A 89 -12.74 6.08 -1.49
N ALA A 90 -13.12 5.16 -2.37
CA ALA A 90 -14.00 4.08 -2.00
C ALA A 90 -13.12 3.07 -1.23
N THR A 91 -13.29 2.99 0.06
CA THR A 91 -12.37 2.26 0.95
C THR A 91 -12.98 0.94 1.40
N ASP A 92 -12.22 -0.14 1.22
CA ASP A 92 -12.54 -1.45 1.76
C ASP A 92 -11.36 -1.91 2.60
N ALA A 93 -11.49 -1.77 3.91
CA ALA A 93 -10.43 -2.10 4.84
C ALA A 93 -10.91 -3.19 5.80
N LYS A 94 -10.12 -4.24 5.94
CA LYS A 94 -10.55 -5.40 6.72
C LYS A 94 -9.38 -6.06 7.44
N THR A 95 -9.59 -6.37 8.70
CA THR A 95 -8.69 -7.22 9.47
C THR A 95 -9.54 -8.20 10.27
N SER A 96 -9.03 -9.41 10.48
CA SER A 96 -9.79 -10.44 11.18
C SER A 96 -9.58 -10.41 12.69
N ASN A 97 -8.36 -10.15 13.14
CA ASN A 97 -8.00 -10.29 14.55
C ASN A 97 -7.32 -9.06 15.16
N ALA A 98 -7.51 -7.90 14.57
CA ALA A 98 -6.80 -6.70 15.02
C ALA A 98 -7.63 -5.45 14.76
N SER A 99 -7.04 -4.29 15.03
CA SER A 99 -7.71 -3.00 14.92
C SER A 99 -7.57 -2.40 13.53
N ASN A 100 -8.57 -1.62 13.14
CA ASN A 100 -8.61 -0.96 11.84
C ASN A 100 -9.15 0.45 12.04
N ASN A 101 -8.37 1.47 11.67
CA ASN A 101 -8.77 2.86 11.84
C ASN A 101 -9.42 3.48 10.61
N LEU A 102 -9.64 2.69 9.55
CA LEU A 102 -10.26 3.17 8.33
C LEU A 102 -11.76 2.87 8.35
N ASP A 103 -12.54 3.81 7.85
CA ASP A 103 -13.96 3.63 7.65
C ASP A 103 -14.21 3.12 6.23
N ASN A 104 -15.03 2.08 6.11
CA ASN A 104 -15.40 1.58 4.80
C ASN A 104 -16.36 2.55 4.12
N ARG A 105 -16.10 2.84 2.85
CA ARG A 105 -16.88 3.79 2.05
C ARG A 105 -17.14 3.20 0.68
N ASP A 106 -18.36 3.33 0.20
CA ASP A 106 -18.75 2.80 -1.11
C ASP A 106 -18.67 3.84 -2.22
N SER A 107 -18.25 5.04 -1.92
CA SER A 107 -18.20 6.12 -2.91
C SER A 107 -16.86 6.82 -2.89
N GLY A 108 -16.39 7.18 -4.06
CA GLY A 108 -15.11 7.86 -4.28
C GLY A 108 -14.65 7.61 -5.69
N SER A 109 -13.83 8.52 -6.21
CA SER A 109 -13.28 8.37 -7.56
C SER A 109 -12.10 7.40 -7.62
N LYS A 110 -11.54 7.05 -6.47
CA LYS A 110 -10.39 6.14 -6.35
C LYS A 110 -10.77 4.97 -5.47
N GLU A 111 -10.08 3.85 -5.64
CA GLU A 111 -10.32 2.66 -4.84
C GLU A 111 -9.15 2.39 -3.89
N LEU A 112 -9.48 2.08 -2.65
CA LEU A 112 -8.49 1.69 -1.65
C LEU A 112 -8.93 0.37 -1.02
N GLU A 113 -8.09 -0.65 -1.17
CA GLU A 113 -8.32 -1.94 -0.55
C GLU A 113 -7.16 -2.25 0.39
N VAL A 114 -7.47 -2.51 1.66
CA VAL A 114 -6.46 -2.81 2.67
C VAL A 114 -6.91 -4.04 3.44
N ARG A 115 -6.10 -5.09 3.41
CA ARG A 115 -6.46 -6.35 4.07
C ARG A 115 -5.30 -6.92 4.87
N THR A 116 -5.61 -7.36 6.07
CA THR A 116 -4.68 -8.14 6.89
C THR A 116 -5.50 -9.11 7.75
N SER A 117 -4.91 -10.22 8.13
CA SER A 117 -5.61 -11.17 9.00
C SER A 117 -5.31 -10.91 10.46
N ASN A 118 -4.06 -10.67 10.83
CA ASN A 118 -3.64 -10.58 12.23
C ASN A 118 -2.89 -9.30 12.57
N GLY A 119 -2.88 -8.31 11.70
CA GLY A 119 -2.18 -7.06 11.95
C GLY A 119 -3.12 -5.87 11.98
N ASP A 120 -2.70 -4.80 12.63
CA ASP A 120 -3.47 -3.57 12.70
C ASP A 120 -3.37 -2.78 11.41
N ILE A 121 -4.43 -2.07 11.09
CA ILE A 121 -4.44 -1.14 9.95
C ILE A 121 -4.49 0.28 10.53
N GLU A 122 -3.46 1.08 10.26
CA GLU A 122 -3.39 2.47 10.68
C GLU A 122 -2.94 3.32 9.50
N ILE A 123 -3.88 3.95 8.82
CA ILE A 123 -3.57 4.79 7.66
C ILE A 123 -4.20 6.16 7.87
N ALA A 124 -3.41 7.21 7.63
CA ALA A 124 -3.86 8.58 7.69
C ALA A 124 -3.87 9.18 6.29
N PHE A 125 -4.84 10.04 6.03
CA PHE A 125 -4.92 10.77 4.76
C PHE A 125 -4.37 12.18 5.00
N VAL A 126 -3.46 12.61 4.13
CA VAL A 126 -2.85 13.94 4.20
C VAL A 126 -3.03 14.65 2.86
N ARG A 127 -3.04 15.96 2.90
CA ARG A 127 -3.24 16.78 1.70
C ARG A 127 -2.04 17.61 1.36
#